data_8d8f7111817888a50c7ec164d36f673b
#
_entry.id   8d8f7111817888a50c7ec164d36f673b
#
_cell.length_a   1.000
_cell.length_b   1.000
_cell.length_c   1.000
_cell.angle_alpha   90.00
_cell.angle_beta   90.00
_cell.angle_gamma   90.00
#
_symmetry.space_group_name_H-M   'P 1'
#
loop_
_entity.id
_entity.type
_entity.pdbx_description
1 polymer ?
#
loop_
_entity_poly.entity_id
_entity_poly.type
_entity_poly.pdbx_seq_one_letter_code
_entity_poly.pdbx_strand_id
1 'polypeptide(L)'
;WWLEGPALMANRLQAASPAVEISRLLGMVGVGTRVLQGFGAVLLLTAALGVFIALWSAVRERRADLAMLRMLGAPPWKVGALLLCEALWLALLASALGLLAGHGLTALAGWMLRTDQSVVVSGWQWVPVEAWVPAGAVAVAALAALLPALAAYRVDVARLLNAR
;
A
#
# COMPACT_ATOMS: atom_id res chain seq x y z
N TRP A 1 35.76 -48.68 25.24
CA TRP A 1 35.64 -47.39 26.00
C TRP A 1 36.25 -46.19 25.28
N TRP A 2 37.27 -46.42 24.43
CA TRP A 2 37.95 -45.36 23.63
C TRP A 2 37.34 -45.09 22.24
N LEU A 3 36.43 -45.94 21.77
CA LEU A 3 35.83 -45.84 20.43
C LEU A 3 34.48 -45.12 20.43
N GLU A 4 33.84 -44.90 21.57
CA GLU A 4 32.53 -44.23 21.65
C GLU A 4 32.64 -42.69 21.68
N GLY A 5 33.78 -42.15 22.14
CA GLY A 5 33.98 -40.70 22.24
C GLY A 5 33.93 -39.95 20.90
N PRO A 6 34.65 -40.41 19.88
CA PRO A 6 34.66 -39.77 18.54
C PRO A 6 33.28 -39.84 17.85
N ALA A 7 32.58 -40.97 17.98
CA ALA A 7 31.28 -41.15 17.36
C ALA A 7 30.20 -40.29 18.01
N LEU A 8 30.23 -40.10 19.33
CA LEU A 8 29.31 -39.21 20.05
C LEU A 8 29.59 -37.73 19.76
N MET A 9 30.84 -37.35 19.59
CA MET A 9 31.25 -36.01 19.17
C MET A 9 30.82 -35.72 17.73
N ALA A 10 31.04 -36.64 16.80
CA ALA A 10 30.64 -36.53 15.39
C ALA A 10 29.08 -36.39 15.30
N ASN A 11 28.31 -37.11 16.09
CA ASN A 11 26.87 -37.06 16.11
C ASN A 11 26.34 -35.72 16.67
N ARG A 12 27.05 -35.15 17.66
CA ARG A 12 26.71 -33.80 18.19
C ARG A 12 27.02 -32.69 17.21
N LEU A 13 28.10 -32.82 16.44
CA LEU A 13 28.44 -31.85 15.39
C LEU A 13 27.48 -31.93 14.21
N GLN A 14 26.99 -33.11 13.85
CA GLN A 14 25.97 -33.28 12.82
C GLN A 14 24.60 -32.75 13.26
N ALA A 15 24.26 -32.88 14.54
CA ALA A 15 23.00 -32.33 15.08
C ALA A 15 23.02 -30.79 15.18
N ALA A 16 24.18 -30.16 15.32
CA ALA A 16 24.30 -28.70 15.35
C ALA A 16 24.21 -28.05 13.95
N SER A 17 24.58 -28.78 12.92
CA SER A 17 24.60 -28.31 11.51
C SER A 17 23.19 -27.95 10.98
N PRO A 18 22.15 -28.76 11.14
CA PRO A 18 20.80 -28.42 10.64
C PRO A 18 20.18 -27.17 11.28
N ALA A 19 20.41 -26.96 12.57
CA ALA A 19 19.88 -25.80 13.27
C ALA A 19 20.47 -24.48 12.77
N VAL A 20 21.78 -24.46 12.48
CA VAL A 20 22.48 -23.30 11.92
C VAL A 20 21.99 -23.03 10.49
N GLU A 21 21.80 -24.07 9.68
CA GLU A 21 21.32 -23.94 8.30
C GLU A 21 19.88 -23.42 8.25
N ILE A 22 18.99 -23.95 9.10
CA ILE A 22 17.61 -23.47 9.22
C ILE A 22 17.58 -22.00 9.68
N SER A 23 18.40 -21.62 10.65
CA SER A 23 18.47 -20.22 11.11
C SER A 23 18.98 -19.28 10.02
N ARG A 24 19.89 -19.72 9.17
CA ARG A 24 20.41 -18.98 8.02
C ARG A 24 19.35 -18.80 6.95
N LEU A 25 18.59 -19.87 6.63
CA LEU A 25 17.48 -19.81 5.69
C LEU A 25 16.38 -18.88 6.18
N LEU A 26 16.01 -18.96 7.46
CA LEU A 26 15.03 -18.04 8.07
C LEU A 26 15.52 -16.60 8.06
N GLY A 27 16.84 -16.38 8.25
CA GLY A 27 17.45 -15.06 8.12
C GLY A 27 17.34 -14.49 6.71
N MET A 28 17.56 -15.31 5.68
CA MET A 28 17.42 -14.89 4.28
C MET A 28 15.97 -14.54 3.93
N VAL A 29 14.99 -15.32 4.41
CA VAL A 29 13.57 -15.01 4.24
C VAL A 29 13.22 -13.68 4.93
N GLY A 30 13.74 -13.45 6.14
CA GLY A 30 13.53 -12.19 6.86
C GLY A 30 14.10 -10.97 6.13
N VAL A 31 15.25 -11.09 5.49
CA VAL A 31 15.84 -10.01 4.64
C VAL A 31 14.96 -9.77 3.42
N GLY A 32 14.52 -10.84 2.73
CA GLY A 32 13.61 -10.72 1.58
C GLY A 32 12.33 -9.98 1.92
N THR A 33 11.72 -10.30 3.07
CA THR A 33 10.50 -9.63 3.55
C THR A 33 10.72 -8.13 3.80
N ARG A 34 11.84 -7.75 4.41
CA ARG A 34 12.17 -6.33 4.64
C ARG A 34 12.39 -5.56 3.35
N VAL A 35 13.04 -6.17 2.37
CA VAL A 35 13.23 -5.57 1.05
C VAL A 35 11.89 -5.34 0.37
N LEU A 36 10.99 -6.34 0.37
CA LEU A 36 9.64 -6.20 -0.18
C LEU A 36 8.82 -5.14 0.54
N GLN A 37 8.93 -5.02 1.87
CA GLN A 37 8.30 -3.95 2.63
C GLN A 37 8.83 -2.57 2.24
N GLY A 38 10.14 -2.44 2.02
CA GLY A 38 10.76 -1.22 1.51
C GLY A 38 10.22 -0.82 0.13
N PHE A 39 10.12 -1.76 -0.79
CA PHE A 39 9.49 -1.53 -2.10
C PHE A 39 8.03 -1.10 -1.96
N GLY A 40 7.26 -1.78 -1.10
CA GLY A 40 5.88 -1.42 -0.82
C GLY A 40 5.73 0.02 -0.31
N ALA A 41 6.63 0.47 0.57
CA ALA A 41 6.64 1.84 1.06
C ALA A 41 6.93 2.86 -0.06
N VAL A 42 7.90 2.57 -0.93
CA VAL A 42 8.22 3.44 -2.09
C VAL A 42 7.03 3.50 -3.05
N LEU A 43 6.39 2.37 -3.35
CA LEU A 43 5.20 2.34 -4.21
C LEU A 43 4.04 3.12 -3.58
N LEU A 44 3.84 3.03 -2.27
CA LEU A 44 2.81 3.78 -1.56
C LEU A 44 3.07 5.29 -1.63
N LEU A 45 4.31 5.73 -1.45
CA LEU A 45 4.70 7.15 -1.62
C LEU A 45 4.47 7.64 -3.05
N THR A 46 4.83 6.84 -4.04
CA THR A 46 4.60 7.17 -5.46
C THR A 46 3.11 7.27 -5.77
N ALA A 47 2.30 6.35 -5.23
CA ALA A 47 0.84 6.42 -5.37
C ALA A 47 0.25 7.67 -4.71
N ALA A 48 0.73 8.03 -3.50
CA ALA A 48 0.32 9.25 -2.81
C ALA A 48 0.61 10.52 -3.63
N LEU A 49 1.81 10.60 -4.22
CA LEU A 49 2.19 11.69 -5.12
C LEU A 49 1.31 11.72 -6.37
N GLY A 50 0.99 10.57 -6.95
CA GLY A 50 0.09 10.45 -8.10
C GLY A 50 -1.31 11.00 -7.78
N VAL A 51 -1.88 10.59 -6.64
CA VAL A 51 -3.18 11.11 -6.17
C VAL A 51 -3.12 12.62 -5.94
N PHE A 52 -2.06 13.10 -5.29
CA PHE A 52 -1.87 14.54 -5.05
C PHE A 52 -1.83 15.33 -6.35
N ILE A 53 -1.03 14.89 -7.35
CA ILE A 53 -0.91 15.56 -8.65
C ILE A 53 -2.24 15.54 -9.39
N ALA A 54 -2.94 14.41 -9.42
CA ALA A 54 -4.23 14.27 -10.09
C ALA A 54 -5.28 15.22 -9.49
N LEU A 55 -5.41 15.25 -8.15
CA LEU A 55 -6.35 16.15 -7.47
C LEU A 55 -5.96 17.63 -7.63
N TRP A 56 -4.68 17.94 -7.59
CA TRP A 56 -4.20 19.30 -7.83
C TRP A 56 -4.52 19.78 -9.23
N SER A 57 -4.35 18.91 -10.24
CA SER A 57 -4.71 19.18 -11.63
C SER A 57 -6.22 19.36 -11.79
N ALA A 58 -7.01 18.46 -11.21
CA ALA A 58 -8.47 18.53 -11.24
C ALA A 58 -9.01 19.85 -10.64
N VAL A 59 -8.44 20.30 -9.51
CA VAL A 59 -8.80 21.61 -8.92
C VAL A 59 -8.46 22.77 -9.86
N ARG A 60 -7.33 22.69 -10.54
CA ARG A 60 -6.91 23.75 -11.49
C ARG A 60 -7.80 23.81 -12.73
N GLU A 61 -8.15 22.66 -13.28
CA GLU A 61 -8.99 22.56 -14.49
C GLU A 61 -10.43 22.97 -14.20
N ARG A 62 -10.98 22.61 -13.03
CA ARG A 62 -12.37 22.89 -12.65
C ARG A 62 -12.54 24.17 -11.84
N ARG A 63 -11.58 25.09 -11.83
CA ARG A 63 -11.67 26.35 -11.08
C ARG A 63 -12.91 27.19 -11.41
N ALA A 64 -13.28 27.25 -12.68
CA ALA A 64 -14.45 27.99 -13.15
C ALA A 64 -15.74 27.37 -12.60
N ASP A 65 -15.88 26.04 -12.66
CA ASP A 65 -17.05 25.31 -12.15
C ASP A 65 -17.18 25.44 -10.64
N LEU A 66 -16.03 25.35 -9.94
CA LEU A 66 -15.97 25.53 -8.48
C LEU A 66 -16.35 26.97 -8.08
N ALA A 67 -15.94 27.97 -8.88
CA ALA A 67 -16.33 29.35 -8.68
C ALA A 67 -17.84 29.56 -8.91
N MET A 68 -18.42 28.96 -9.96
CA MET A 68 -19.87 28.99 -10.20
C MET A 68 -20.66 28.38 -9.04
N LEU A 69 -20.24 27.22 -8.54
CA LEU A 69 -20.85 26.60 -7.38
C LEU A 69 -20.84 27.52 -6.13
N ARG A 70 -19.74 28.26 -5.94
CA ARG A 70 -19.64 29.23 -4.86
C ARG A 70 -20.52 30.47 -5.07
N MET A 71 -20.67 30.93 -6.33
CA MET A 71 -21.60 32.03 -6.66
C MET A 71 -23.05 31.64 -6.41
N LEU A 72 -23.42 30.38 -6.60
CA LEU A 72 -24.73 29.80 -6.27
C LEU A 72 -24.94 29.58 -4.76
N GLY A 73 -23.97 30.02 -3.90
CA GLY A 73 -24.09 29.95 -2.44
C GLY A 73 -23.53 28.70 -1.81
N ALA A 74 -22.82 27.85 -2.54
CA ALA A 74 -22.17 26.69 -1.95
C ALA A 74 -21.03 27.11 -0.99
N PRO A 75 -21.08 26.71 0.28
CA PRO A 75 -20.02 27.03 1.21
C PRO A 75 -18.71 26.33 0.82
N PRO A 76 -17.55 26.96 1.06
CA PRO A 76 -16.25 26.44 0.62
C PRO A 76 -15.90 25.05 1.16
N TRP A 77 -16.42 24.69 2.35
CA TRP A 77 -16.19 23.37 2.93
C TRP A 77 -16.84 22.24 2.10
N LYS A 78 -17.96 22.48 1.41
CA LYS A 78 -18.60 21.48 0.55
C LYS A 78 -17.73 21.09 -0.63
N VAL A 79 -17.02 22.08 -1.21
CA VAL A 79 -16.09 21.85 -2.32
C VAL A 79 -14.90 21.01 -1.86
N GLY A 80 -14.30 21.35 -0.72
CA GLY A 80 -13.21 20.56 -0.13
C GLY A 80 -13.64 19.14 0.25
N ALA A 81 -14.87 19.00 0.82
CA ALA A 81 -15.43 17.69 1.17
C ALA A 81 -15.66 16.80 -0.07
N LEU A 82 -16.10 17.38 -1.18
CA LEU A 82 -16.28 16.64 -2.43
C LEU A 82 -14.98 16.03 -2.91
N LEU A 83 -13.89 16.81 -2.91
CA LEU A 83 -12.56 16.33 -3.31
C LEU A 83 -12.02 15.24 -2.36
N LEU A 84 -12.25 15.40 -1.05
CA LEU A 84 -11.91 14.38 -0.07
C LEU A 84 -12.69 13.08 -0.30
N CYS A 85 -14.00 13.17 -0.54
CA CYS A 85 -14.84 12.00 -0.84
C CYS A 85 -14.35 11.29 -2.12
N GLU A 86 -14.01 12.04 -3.17
CA GLU A 86 -13.46 11.48 -4.41
C GLU A 86 -12.15 10.73 -4.13
N ALA A 87 -11.21 11.34 -3.39
CA ALA A 87 -9.94 10.71 -3.02
C ALA A 87 -10.14 9.44 -2.18
N LEU A 88 -11.07 9.47 -1.22
CA LEU A 88 -11.38 8.32 -0.37
C LEU A 88 -12.01 7.16 -1.16
N TRP A 89 -12.93 7.47 -2.07
CA TRP A 89 -13.51 6.45 -2.97
C TRP A 89 -12.45 5.79 -3.85
N LEU A 90 -11.57 6.59 -4.46
CA LEU A 90 -10.48 6.07 -5.27
C LEU A 90 -9.52 5.21 -4.44
N ALA A 91 -9.20 5.61 -3.22
CA ALA A 91 -8.36 4.84 -2.32
C ALA A 91 -8.99 3.49 -1.92
N LEU A 92 -10.29 3.47 -1.63
CA LEU A 92 -11.02 2.24 -1.33
C LEU A 92 -11.07 1.29 -2.52
N LEU A 93 -11.38 1.79 -3.71
CA LEU A 93 -11.39 1.00 -4.94
C LEU A 93 -9.99 0.46 -5.27
N ALA A 94 -8.96 1.31 -5.18
CA ALA A 94 -7.58 0.92 -5.43
C ALA A 94 -7.10 -0.13 -4.43
N SER A 95 -7.44 0.01 -3.13
CA SER A 95 -7.06 -0.98 -2.11
C SER A 95 -7.79 -2.31 -2.31
N ALA A 96 -9.07 -2.29 -2.68
CA ALA A 96 -9.83 -3.50 -2.99
C ALA A 96 -9.23 -4.24 -4.20
N LEU A 97 -8.95 -3.52 -5.29
CA LEU A 97 -8.29 -4.08 -6.47
C LEU A 97 -6.88 -4.60 -6.15
N GLY A 98 -6.13 -3.88 -5.33
CA GLY A 98 -4.79 -4.28 -4.88
C GLY A 98 -4.80 -5.57 -4.06
N LEU A 99 -5.77 -5.70 -3.13
CA LEU A 99 -5.96 -6.94 -2.35
C LEU A 99 -6.36 -8.10 -3.25
N LEU A 100 -7.31 -7.91 -4.16
CA LEU A 100 -7.73 -8.95 -5.10
C LEU A 100 -6.57 -9.38 -6.01
N ALA A 101 -5.81 -8.45 -6.54
CA ALA A 101 -4.64 -8.73 -7.35
C ALA A 101 -3.55 -9.46 -6.53
N GLY A 102 -3.29 -9.04 -5.29
CA GLY A 102 -2.34 -9.68 -4.40
C GLY A 102 -2.70 -11.13 -4.09
N HIS A 103 -3.96 -11.38 -3.71
CA HIS A 103 -4.46 -12.74 -3.48
C HIS A 103 -4.43 -13.59 -4.75
N GLY A 104 -4.82 -13.02 -5.90
CA GLY A 104 -4.78 -13.70 -7.20
C GLY A 104 -3.37 -14.09 -7.61
N LEU A 105 -2.40 -13.19 -7.48
CA LEU A 105 -0.99 -13.47 -7.78
C LEU A 105 -0.41 -14.53 -6.83
N THR A 106 -0.73 -14.47 -5.55
CA THR A 106 -0.29 -15.48 -4.56
C THR A 106 -0.91 -16.85 -4.87
N ALA A 107 -2.19 -16.90 -5.24
CA ALA A 107 -2.85 -18.13 -5.66
C ALA A 107 -2.23 -18.70 -6.93
N LEU A 108 -1.93 -17.86 -7.91
CA LEU A 108 -1.28 -18.26 -9.17
C LEU A 108 0.13 -18.81 -8.90
N ALA A 109 0.92 -18.12 -8.09
CA ALA A 109 2.24 -18.59 -7.68
C ALA A 109 2.16 -19.93 -6.95
N GLY A 110 1.22 -20.08 -6.01
CA GLY A 110 0.97 -21.34 -5.31
C GLY A 110 0.54 -22.48 -6.24
N TRP A 111 -0.22 -22.19 -7.28
CA TRP A 111 -0.58 -23.16 -8.32
C TRP A 111 0.63 -23.61 -9.14
N MET A 112 1.48 -22.67 -9.55
CA MET A 112 2.71 -22.98 -10.29
C MET A 112 3.70 -23.82 -9.45
N LEU A 113 3.86 -23.50 -8.16
CA LEU A 113 4.77 -24.22 -7.26
C LEU A 113 4.26 -25.62 -6.89
N ARG A 114 2.95 -25.87 -6.91
CA ARG A 114 2.38 -27.22 -6.68
C ARG A 114 2.83 -28.25 -7.71
N THR A 115 3.18 -27.82 -8.90
CA THR A 115 3.60 -28.71 -9.98
C THR A 115 5.00 -29.26 -9.78
N ASP A 116 5.87 -28.54 -9.03
CA ASP A 116 7.30 -28.90 -8.86
C ASP A 116 7.67 -29.29 -7.42
N GLN A 117 7.00 -28.79 -6.40
CA GLN A 117 7.34 -29.03 -5.00
C GLN A 117 6.08 -29.13 -4.12
N SER A 118 6.09 -30.03 -3.14
CA SER A 118 4.98 -30.34 -2.21
C SER A 118 4.59 -29.21 -1.25
N VAL A 119 4.81 -27.94 -1.62
CA VAL A 119 4.50 -26.80 -0.78
C VAL A 119 3.10 -26.29 -1.12
N VAL A 120 2.16 -26.47 -0.20
CA VAL A 120 0.79 -25.94 -0.32
C VAL A 120 0.77 -24.48 0.12
N VAL A 121 0.97 -23.57 -0.83
CA VAL A 121 0.74 -22.14 -0.61
C VAL A 121 -0.72 -21.83 -0.97
N SER A 122 -1.54 -21.50 0.05
CA SER A 122 -2.91 -21.07 -0.17
C SER A 122 -2.94 -19.53 -0.27
N GLY A 123 -3.24 -19.01 -1.45
CA GLY A 123 -3.37 -17.57 -1.68
C GLY A 123 -4.65 -16.95 -1.10
N TRP A 124 -5.56 -17.77 -0.54
CA TRP A 124 -6.88 -17.33 -0.10
C TRP A 124 -7.03 -17.30 1.43
N GLN A 125 -5.92 -17.20 2.14
CA GLN A 125 -5.92 -17.07 3.60
C GLN A 125 -5.98 -15.60 4.00
N TRP A 126 -7.10 -15.19 4.59
CA TRP A 126 -7.25 -13.86 5.16
C TRP A 126 -6.40 -13.73 6.43
N VAL A 127 -5.48 -12.77 6.44
CA VAL A 127 -4.67 -12.44 7.60
C VAL A 127 -5.14 -11.11 8.19
N PRO A 128 -5.37 -10.99 9.51
CA PRO A 128 -5.85 -9.74 10.13
C PRO A 128 -5.01 -8.50 9.82
N VAL A 129 -3.73 -8.70 9.55
CA VAL A 129 -2.79 -7.64 9.12
C VAL A 129 -3.19 -6.99 7.79
N GLU A 130 -3.92 -7.69 6.93
CA GLU A 130 -4.37 -7.16 5.62
C GLU A 130 -5.37 -6.02 5.77
N ALA A 131 -6.09 -5.92 6.89
CA ALA A 131 -6.99 -4.80 7.17
C ALA A 131 -6.24 -3.46 7.29
N TRP A 132 -4.94 -3.49 7.59
CA TRP A 132 -4.11 -2.28 7.61
C TRP A 132 -3.82 -1.73 6.21
N VAL A 133 -3.97 -2.53 5.15
CA VAL A 133 -3.74 -2.08 3.76
C VAL A 133 -4.77 -1.03 3.35
N PRO A 134 -6.09 -1.29 3.41
CA PRO A 134 -7.08 -0.26 3.10
C PRO A 134 -7.04 0.90 4.09
N ALA A 135 -6.78 0.66 5.37
CA ALA A 135 -6.65 1.73 6.35
C ALA A 135 -5.47 2.66 6.03
N GLY A 136 -4.32 2.10 5.69
CA GLY A 136 -3.15 2.86 5.26
C GLY A 136 -3.37 3.61 3.94
N ALA A 137 -4.00 2.97 2.96
CA ALA A 137 -4.34 3.60 1.69
C ALA A 137 -5.27 4.81 1.86
N VAL A 138 -6.32 4.66 2.70
CA VAL A 138 -7.26 5.74 3.03
C VAL A 138 -6.53 6.88 3.77
N ALA A 139 -5.68 6.57 4.75
CA ALA A 139 -4.93 7.58 5.48
C ALA A 139 -3.99 8.38 4.56
N VAL A 140 -3.25 7.69 3.68
CA VAL A 140 -2.35 8.32 2.71
C VAL A 140 -3.11 9.16 1.71
N ALA A 141 -4.23 8.66 1.18
CA ALA A 141 -5.08 9.41 0.25
C ALA A 141 -5.69 10.66 0.91
N ALA A 142 -6.15 10.56 2.15
CA ALA A 142 -6.66 11.70 2.91
C ALA A 142 -5.59 12.78 3.10
N LEU A 143 -4.37 12.39 3.47
CA LEU A 143 -3.24 13.30 3.61
C LEU A 143 -2.86 13.95 2.28
N ALA A 144 -2.78 13.16 1.19
CA ALA A 144 -2.46 13.66 -0.15
C ALA A 144 -3.53 14.64 -0.67
N ALA A 145 -4.80 14.39 -0.34
CA ALA A 145 -5.92 15.25 -0.75
C ALA A 145 -6.04 16.53 0.09
N LEU A 146 -5.40 16.61 1.25
CA LEU A 146 -5.59 17.72 2.19
C LEU A 146 -5.17 19.06 1.60
N LEU A 147 -4.00 19.13 0.95
CA LEU A 147 -3.49 20.35 0.32
C LEU A 147 -4.35 20.82 -0.85
N PRO A 148 -4.74 19.96 -1.82
CA PRO A 148 -5.67 20.35 -2.88
C PRO A 148 -7.03 20.79 -2.34
N ALA A 149 -7.57 20.10 -1.33
CA ALA A 149 -8.82 20.47 -0.70
C ALA A 149 -8.76 21.84 0.00
N LEU A 150 -7.67 22.13 0.70
CA LEU A 150 -7.41 23.46 1.28
C LEU A 150 -7.22 24.54 0.22
N ALA A 151 -6.57 24.22 -0.90
CA ALA A 151 -6.42 25.13 -2.02
C ALA A 151 -7.78 25.46 -2.66
N ALA A 152 -8.65 24.46 -2.82
CA ALA A 152 -10.03 24.66 -3.29
C ALA A 152 -10.88 25.51 -2.33
N TYR A 153 -10.66 25.34 -1.02
CA TYR A 153 -11.28 26.17 0.00
C TYR A 153 -10.94 27.65 -0.12
N ARG A 154 -9.71 27.98 -0.53
CA ARG A 154 -9.18 29.36 -0.67
C ARG A 154 -9.41 29.98 -2.06
N VAL A 155 -10.20 29.35 -2.95
CA VAL A 155 -10.52 29.96 -4.24
C VAL A 155 -11.30 31.26 -4.02
N ASP A 156 -10.63 32.38 -4.31
CA ASP A 156 -11.21 33.74 -4.18
C ASP A 156 -11.95 34.09 -5.47
N VAL A 157 -13.29 34.16 -5.36
CA VAL A 157 -14.19 34.46 -6.46
C VAL A 157 -13.94 35.89 -7.01
N ALA A 158 -13.54 36.83 -6.12
CA ALA A 158 -13.30 38.22 -6.50
C ALA A 158 -12.14 38.38 -7.47
N ARG A 159 -11.08 37.57 -7.34
CA ARG A 159 -9.92 37.60 -8.26
C ARG A 159 -10.24 37.04 -9.65
N LEU A 160 -11.16 36.10 -9.76
CA LEU A 160 -11.56 35.51 -11.04
C LEU A 160 -12.44 36.45 -11.87
N LEU A 161 -13.20 37.34 -11.23
CA LEU A 161 -14.04 38.32 -11.90
C LEU A 161 -13.23 39.52 -12.40
N ASN A 162 -12.10 39.86 -11.74
CA ASN A 162 -11.24 40.99 -12.17
C ASN A 162 -10.14 40.61 -13.18
N ALA A 163 -10.05 39.35 -13.59
CA ALA A 163 -9.05 38.84 -14.56
C ALA A 163 -9.57 38.80 -16.00
N ARG A 164 -10.66 39.56 -16.29
CA ARG A 164 -11.16 39.79 -17.67
C ARG A 164 -10.86 41.20 -18.14
#